data_6b012896901da6f83ea83553f40cafcb
#
_entry.id   6b012896901da6f83ea83553f40cafcb
#
_cell.length_a   1.000
_cell.length_b   1.000
_cell.length_c   1.000
_cell.angle_alpha   90.00
_cell.angle_beta   90.00
_cell.angle_gamma   90.00
#
_symmetry.space_group_name_H-M   'P 1'
#
loop_
_entity.id
_entity.type
_entity.pdbx_description
1 polymer ?
#
loop_
_entity_poly.entity_id
_entity_poly.type
_entity_poly.pdbx_seq_one_letter_code
_entity_poly.pdbx_strand_id
1 'polypeptide(L)'
;MESNVYDVTDWKTPGKPVDPVDDIGAVINSIIADVKRRQSNPVDKPGAVIYIPPGTYSLKTRVVVDISFLTIRGSGHGFTSLSIRYNSDTTGWQEINPGGSHIKVENTDGNAEAFIVSRTGNPRLSAVAFENFCLDGVSFGSNQNSYRNGKVGIRFATDNDSARIRGMGMVYLEQALSIQGPDALDVSGNFIAECGSCIFIVGGSQATRIADNHLGAGPIGFSIFAENSNGLLITGNNIFPRGIDSVHLKNSIRSNISANRLQSFYPGTITLEGDCKENLISSNVFDRGVETYGPFIGVGNGLDDDFGVVQINGDGNTITANHVTMVIPPDQVKPAGVIPAVFRVKNGDQNLIGANHTITNLTVHTVVLDAGTTNSHVFDSGTDAQLLANSSSYGFRPTP
;
A
#
# COMPACT_ATOMS: atom_id res chain seq x y z
N MET A 1 -17.51 -31.76 19.23
CA MET A 1 -16.58 -31.08 18.29
C MET A 1 -15.76 -30.10 19.12
N GLU A 2 -14.49 -30.31 19.23
CA GLU A 2 -13.61 -29.29 19.82
C GLU A 2 -13.65 -28.04 18.95
N SER A 3 -13.67 -26.89 19.57
CA SER A 3 -13.68 -25.61 18.85
C SER A 3 -12.35 -25.41 18.13
N ASN A 4 -12.38 -25.08 16.84
CA ASN A 4 -11.19 -24.65 16.09
C ASN A 4 -10.91 -23.14 16.25
N VAL A 5 -11.49 -22.53 17.30
CA VAL A 5 -11.24 -21.13 17.68
C VAL A 5 -10.41 -21.14 18.96
N TYR A 6 -9.26 -20.50 18.91
CA TYR A 6 -8.30 -20.38 20.00
C TYR A 6 -8.25 -18.94 20.46
N ASP A 7 -8.68 -18.68 21.68
CA ASP A 7 -8.51 -17.37 22.32
C ASP A 7 -7.10 -17.29 22.94
N VAL A 8 -6.32 -16.28 22.59
CA VAL A 8 -4.93 -16.15 23.06
C VAL A 8 -4.84 -15.96 24.58
N THR A 9 -5.89 -15.39 25.20
CA THR A 9 -5.91 -15.16 26.65
C THR A 9 -6.29 -16.39 27.45
N ASP A 10 -7.04 -17.31 26.85
CA ASP A 10 -7.42 -18.58 27.47
C ASP A 10 -6.39 -19.69 27.23
N TRP A 11 -5.50 -19.48 26.25
CA TRP A 11 -4.53 -20.49 25.85
C TRP A 11 -3.47 -20.73 26.92
N LYS A 12 -3.25 -21.99 27.27
CA LYS A 12 -2.17 -22.40 28.17
C LYS A 12 -1.02 -22.95 27.36
N THR A 13 0.03 -22.14 27.18
CA THR A 13 1.25 -22.55 26.47
C THR A 13 1.86 -23.79 27.12
N PRO A 14 2.02 -24.92 26.40
CA PRO A 14 2.63 -26.13 26.96
C PRO A 14 4.06 -25.88 27.43
N GLY A 15 4.40 -26.45 28.60
CA GLY A 15 5.72 -26.32 29.20
C GLY A 15 5.85 -25.08 30.09
N LYS A 16 6.30 -23.96 29.54
CA LYS A 16 6.41 -22.70 30.29
C LYS A 16 5.26 -21.78 29.95
N PRO A 17 4.40 -21.40 30.88
CA PRO A 17 3.34 -20.43 30.64
C PRO A 17 3.92 -19.11 30.19
N VAL A 18 3.34 -18.56 29.11
CA VAL A 18 3.63 -17.21 28.58
C VAL A 18 2.36 -16.39 28.69
N ASP A 19 2.44 -15.22 29.30
CA ASP A 19 1.34 -14.28 29.31
C ASP A 19 1.26 -13.60 27.91
N PRO A 20 0.10 -13.63 27.22
CA PRO A 20 -0.05 -12.98 25.93
C PRO A 20 0.20 -11.46 25.98
N VAL A 21 0.01 -10.81 27.12
CA VAL A 21 0.35 -9.39 27.31
C VAL A 21 1.87 -9.18 27.22
N ASP A 22 2.66 -10.12 27.72
CA ASP A 22 4.12 -10.05 27.72
C ASP A 22 4.75 -10.45 26.39
N ASP A 23 4.20 -11.49 25.71
CA ASP A 23 4.67 -11.94 24.40
C ASP A 23 3.61 -12.74 23.65
N ILE A 24 2.74 -12.01 22.96
CA ILE A 24 1.68 -12.63 22.16
C ILE A 24 2.22 -13.49 21.01
N GLY A 25 3.40 -13.17 20.48
CA GLY A 25 4.02 -13.94 19.41
C GLY A 25 4.35 -15.37 19.82
N ALA A 26 4.90 -15.56 21.04
CA ALA A 26 5.16 -16.88 21.58
C ALA A 26 3.86 -17.68 21.80
N VAL A 27 2.80 -17.03 22.26
CA VAL A 27 1.48 -17.66 22.44
C VAL A 27 0.90 -18.10 21.10
N ILE A 28 0.89 -17.24 20.09
CA ILE A 28 0.37 -17.57 18.75
C ILE A 28 1.16 -18.72 18.13
N ASN A 29 2.49 -18.71 18.20
CA ASN A 29 3.31 -19.82 17.70
C ASN A 29 2.98 -21.16 18.41
N SER A 30 2.72 -21.12 19.69
CA SER A 30 2.30 -22.31 20.45
C SER A 30 0.94 -22.85 19.98
N ILE A 31 -0.02 -21.96 19.68
CA ILE A 31 -1.31 -22.35 19.11
C ILE A 31 -1.11 -22.96 17.71
N ILE A 32 -0.30 -22.33 16.84
CA ILE A 32 0.00 -22.87 15.52
C ILE A 32 0.59 -24.27 15.60
N ALA A 33 1.50 -24.50 16.53
CA ALA A 33 2.08 -25.83 16.77
C ALA A 33 1.01 -26.86 17.22
N ASP A 34 0.06 -26.48 18.06
CA ASP A 34 -1.05 -27.34 18.45
C ASP A 34 -1.99 -27.64 17.30
N VAL A 35 -2.36 -26.64 16.48
CA VAL A 35 -3.17 -26.82 15.27
C VAL A 35 -2.51 -27.81 14.33
N LYS A 36 -1.22 -27.67 14.07
CA LYS A 36 -0.45 -28.61 13.21
C LYS A 36 -0.51 -30.03 13.74
N ARG A 37 -0.34 -30.21 15.07
CA ARG A 37 -0.39 -31.50 15.71
C ARG A 37 -1.79 -32.15 15.62
N ARG A 38 -2.86 -31.39 15.82
CA ARG A 38 -4.25 -31.87 15.77
C ARG A 38 -4.73 -32.16 14.35
N GLN A 39 -4.26 -31.40 13.38
CA GLN A 39 -4.66 -31.51 11.97
C GLN A 39 -3.61 -32.26 11.11
N SER A 40 -2.85 -33.15 11.72
CA SER A 40 -1.84 -33.97 11.02
C SER A 40 -2.40 -35.15 10.26
N ASN A 41 -3.65 -35.53 10.55
CA ASN A 41 -4.31 -36.66 9.90
C ASN A 41 -4.93 -36.21 8.55
N PRO A 42 -4.71 -36.94 7.43
CA PRO A 42 -5.25 -36.57 6.12
C PRO A 42 -6.78 -36.50 6.03
N VAL A 43 -7.51 -37.11 6.99
CA VAL A 43 -8.98 -37.04 7.04
C VAL A 43 -9.50 -35.83 7.79
N ASP A 44 -8.64 -35.12 8.53
CA ASP A 44 -9.03 -33.92 9.23
C ASP A 44 -9.12 -32.75 8.24
N LYS A 45 -10.19 -31.95 8.37
CA LYS A 45 -10.30 -30.75 7.57
C LYS A 45 -9.43 -29.66 8.20
N PRO A 46 -8.48 -29.07 7.45
CA PRO A 46 -7.67 -27.97 7.96
C PRO A 46 -8.51 -26.71 8.15
N GLY A 47 -8.10 -25.89 9.09
CA GLY A 47 -8.67 -24.59 9.38
C GLY A 47 -8.71 -24.31 10.87
N ALA A 48 -8.32 -23.09 11.23
CA ALA A 48 -8.37 -22.60 12.60
C ALA A 48 -8.49 -21.08 12.63
N VAL A 49 -9.06 -20.57 13.71
CA VAL A 49 -9.11 -19.15 14.02
C VAL A 49 -8.35 -18.92 15.33
N ILE A 50 -7.36 -18.03 15.29
CA ILE A 50 -6.69 -17.50 16.48
C ILE A 50 -7.33 -16.15 16.77
N TYR A 51 -8.02 -16.04 17.88
CA TYR A 51 -8.71 -14.82 18.28
C TYR A 51 -7.89 -14.04 19.31
N ILE A 52 -7.77 -12.75 19.08
CA ILE A 52 -7.07 -11.80 19.93
C ILE A 52 -8.12 -10.85 20.52
N PRO A 53 -8.48 -10.97 21.80
CA PRO A 53 -9.42 -10.07 22.47
C PRO A 53 -8.96 -8.61 22.47
N PRO A 54 -9.84 -7.65 22.83
CA PRO A 54 -9.44 -6.27 23.08
C PRO A 54 -8.35 -6.21 24.16
N GLY A 55 -7.31 -5.43 23.89
CA GLY A 55 -6.20 -5.27 24.83
C GLY A 55 -4.94 -4.80 24.15
N THR A 56 -3.92 -4.50 24.95
CA THR A 56 -2.58 -4.14 24.44
C THR A 56 -1.61 -5.28 24.74
N TYR A 57 -0.94 -5.74 23.71
CA TYR A 57 -0.05 -6.89 23.73
C TYR A 57 1.34 -6.52 23.23
N SER A 58 2.39 -7.09 23.82
CA SER A 58 3.76 -7.01 23.31
C SER A 58 4.03 -8.18 22.37
N LEU A 59 4.61 -7.94 21.21
CA LEU A 59 5.11 -8.98 20.31
C LEU A 59 6.63 -8.93 20.34
N LYS A 60 7.24 -9.85 21.10
CA LYS A 60 8.70 -10.00 21.24
C LYS A 60 9.24 -11.15 20.40
N THR A 61 8.43 -12.16 20.19
CA THR A 61 8.76 -13.32 19.36
C THR A 61 8.03 -13.21 18.02
N ARG A 62 8.76 -13.30 16.92
CA ARG A 62 8.20 -13.33 15.57
C ARG A 62 7.22 -14.51 15.43
N VAL A 63 6.06 -14.23 14.85
CA VAL A 63 5.08 -15.29 14.53
C VAL A 63 5.41 -15.92 13.19
N VAL A 64 5.48 -17.24 13.14
CA VAL A 64 5.72 -18.03 11.92
C VAL A 64 4.44 -18.75 11.52
N VAL A 65 3.84 -18.31 10.41
CA VAL A 65 2.67 -18.95 9.80
C VAL A 65 3.12 -19.83 8.66
N ASP A 66 3.10 -21.14 8.87
CA ASP A 66 3.53 -22.14 7.89
C ASP A 66 2.41 -23.18 7.56
N ILE A 67 1.17 -22.84 7.90
CA ILE A 67 -0.03 -23.63 7.62
C ILE A 67 -1.05 -22.82 6.83
N SER A 68 -1.78 -23.50 5.95
CA SER A 68 -2.89 -22.92 5.19
C SER A 68 -4.17 -22.86 6.03
N PHE A 69 -5.15 -22.05 5.59
CA PHE A 69 -6.49 -21.93 6.18
C PHE A 69 -6.48 -21.42 7.62
N LEU A 70 -5.44 -20.69 8.01
CA LEU A 70 -5.35 -20.05 9.32
C LEU A 70 -5.89 -18.63 9.23
N THR A 71 -6.81 -18.29 10.13
CA THR A 71 -7.24 -16.90 10.34
C THR A 71 -6.72 -16.41 11.68
N ILE A 72 -6.00 -15.28 11.68
CA ILE A 72 -5.63 -14.54 12.89
C ILE A 72 -6.51 -13.30 12.92
N ARG A 73 -7.37 -13.20 13.94
CA ARG A 73 -8.40 -12.16 13.99
C ARG A 73 -8.46 -11.49 15.36
N GLY A 74 -8.51 -10.17 15.33
CA GLY A 74 -8.75 -9.34 16.52
C GLY A 74 -10.17 -8.82 16.61
N SER A 75 -10.38 -7.83 17.47
CA SER A 75 -11.66 -7.20 17.80
C SER A 75 -11.77 -5.76 17.31
N GLY A 76 -10.91 -5.35 16.38
CA GLY A 76 -10.89 -4.03 15.78
C GLY A 76 -9.49 -3.44 15.71
N HIS A 77 -9.25 -2.53 14.77
CA HIS A 77 -7.92 -1.95 14.58
C HIS A 77 -7.68 -0.68 15.42
N GLY A 78 -8.69 -0.01 15.91
CA GLY A 78 -8.60 1.10 16.87
C GLY A 78 -7.76 2.33 16.54
N PHE A 79 -7.02 2.37 15.46
CA PHE A 79 -6.27 3.55 15.06
C PHE A 79 -7.17 4.59 14.42
N THR A 80 -6.95 5.84 14.82
CA THR A 80 -7.56 7.03 14.21
C THR A 80 -6.47 8.02 13.85
N SER A 81 -6.78 9.02 13.03
CA SER A 81 -5.83 10.10 12.72
C SER A 81 -5.34 10.84 13.97
N LEU A 82 -6.16 10.89 15.01
CA LEU A 82 -5.80 11.51 16.28
C LEU A 82 -4.88 10.60 17.09
N SER A 83 -5.18 9.31 17.21
CA SER A 83 -4.40 8.38 18.02
C SER A 83 -2.96 8.21 17.53
N ILE A 84 -2.71 8.29 16.23
CA ILE A 84 -1.34 8.21 15.69
C ILE A 84 -0.47 9.45 15.97
N ARG A 85 -1.05 10.55 16.44
CA ARG A 85 -0.29 11.79 16.71
C ARG A 85 -0.28 12.20 18.16
N TYR A 86 -1.32 11.83 18.90
CA TYR A 86 -1.60 12.38 20.24
C TYR A 86 -1.92 11.30 21.26
N ASN A 87 -1.39 10.10 21.09
CA ASN A 87 -1.64 8.97 21.97
C ASN A 87 -0.92 9.03 23.34
N SER A 88 -0.46 10.22 23.74
CA SER A 88 0.27 10.41 25.01
C SER A 88 -0.61 10.81 26.19
N ASP A 89 -1.84 11.24 25.96
CA ASP A 89 -2.77 11.54 27.04
C ASP A 89 -3.34 10.26 27.64
N THR A 90 -3.07 10.05 28.92
CA THR A 90 -3.51 8.88 29.67
C THR A 90 -4.50 9.21 30.77
N THR A 91 -5.09 10.40 30.75
CA THR A 91 -6.08 10.86 31.76
C THR A 91 -7.51 10.65 31.25
N GLY A 92 -8.38 10.11 32.08
CA GLY A 92 -9.79 9.96 31.80
C GLY A 92 -10.14 8.86 30.75
N TRP A 93 -11.24 9.05 30.05
CA TRP A 93 -11.66 8.15 28.98
C TRP A 93 -10.78 8.32 27.74
N GLN A 94 -10.15 7.25 27.28
CA GLN A 94 -9.04 7.26 26.33
C GLN A 94 -9.51 6.98 24.87
N GLU A 95 -10.43 7.74 24.34
CA GLU A 95 -10.88 7.59 22.94
C GLU A 95 -9.81 7.93 21.89
N ILE A 96 -8.74 8.62 22.31
CA ILE A 96 -7.62 8.95 21.43
C ILE A 96 -6.55 7.87 21.36
N ASN A 97 -6.57 6.91 22.27
CA ASN A 97 -5.63 5.79 22.27
C ASN A 97 -6.11 4.68 21.31
N PRO A 98 -5.18 3.90 20.74
CA PRO A 98 -5.56 2.74 19.95
C PRO A 98 -6.46 1.81 20.76
N GLY A 99 -7.64 1.50 20.21
CA GLY A 99 -8.58 0.55 20.80
C GLY A 99 -8.47 -0.84 20.17
N GLY A 100 -9.41 -1.71 20.49
CA GLY A 100 -9.46 -3.07 19.95
C GLY A 100 -8.26 -3.91 20.35
N SER A 101 -7.78 -4.74 19.44
CA SER A 101 -6.62 -5.63 19.67
C SER A 101 -5.35 -4.94 19.21
N HIS A 102 -4.62 -4.31 20.13
CA HIS A 102 -3.44 -3.52 19.86
C HIS A 102 -2.16 -4.31 20.16
N ILE A 103 -1.36 -4.56 19.12
CA ILE A 103 -0.09 -5.31 19.23
C ILE A 103 1.08 -4.38 18.97
N LYS A 104 1.93 -4.21 19.98
CA LYS A 104 3.21 -3.49 19.87
C LYS A 104 4.28 -4.41 19.32
N VAL A 105 4.87 -4.06 18.19
CA VAL A 105 5.95 -4.82 17.56
C VAL A 105 7.27 -4.45 18.22
N GLU A 106 7.69 -5.25 19.20
CA GLU A 106 8.87 -5.02 20.02
C GLU A 106 9.99 -6.05 19.78
N ASN A 107 9.77 -6.99 18.86
CA ASN A 107 10.80 -7.96 18.52
C ASN A 107 11.99 -7.31 17.82
N THR A 108 13.15 -7.90 18.07
CA THR A 108 14.43 -7.52 17.44
C THR A 108 15.02 -8.65 16.60
N ASP A 109 14.25 -9.72 16.41
CA ASP A 109 14.68 -10.92 15.69
C ASP A 109 14.75 -10.68 14.18
N GLY A 110 15.85 -11.07 13.57
CA GLY A 110 16.02 -11.02 12.12
C GLY A 110 15.74 -9.62 11.58
N ASN A 111 14.75 -9.48 10.72
CA ASN A 111 14.32 -8.20 10.15
C ASN A 111 13.23 -7.50 11.00
N ALA A 112 13.09 -7.87 12.26
CA ALA A 112 12.03 -7.38 13.15
C ALA A 112 10.62 -7.55 12.55
N GLU A 113 10.36 -8.68 11.90
CA GLU A 113 9.05 -9.04 11.34
C GLU A 113 8.09 -9.42 12.47
N ALA A 114 6.88 -8.86 12.48
CA ALA A 114 5.88 -9.31 13.43
C ALA A 114 5.31 -10.67 13.01
N PHE A 115 4.92 -10.80 11.75
CA PHE A 115 4.42 -12.05 11.17
C PHE A 115 5.20 -12.39 9.90
N ILE A 116 5.67 -13.63 9.81
CA ILE A 116 6.20 -14.19 8.58
C ILE A 116 5.33 -15.36 8.13
N VAL A 117 4.81 -15.27 6.91
CA VAL A 117 4.03 -16.31 6.24
C VAL A 117 4.97 -17.00 5.25
N SER A 118 5.38 -18.22 5.56
CA SER A 118 6.40 -18.90 4.77
C SER A 118 6.29 -20.40 4.87
N ARG A 119 6.31 -21.08 3.75
CA ARG A 119 6.46 -22.53 3.66
C ARG A 119 7.24 -22.90 2.40
N THR A 120 8.25 -23.75 2.56
CA THR A 120 8.98 -24.29 1.43
C THR A 120 8.27 -25.55 0.90
N GLY A 121 8.24 -25.71 -0.42
CA GLY A 121 7.65 -26.87 -1.09
C GLY A 121 6.16 -26.72 -1.39
N ASN A 122 5.59 -27.80 -1.89
CA ASN A 122 4.18 -27.88 -2.30
C ASN A 122 3.30 -28.57 -1.24
N PRO A 123 2.03 -28.20 -1.17
CA PRO A 123 1.38 -27.08 -1.84
C PRO A 123 1.82 -25.72 -1.26
N ARG A 124 1.76 -24.63 -2.07
CA ARG A 124 1.97 -23.25 -1.55
C ARG A 124 0.94 -22.94 -0.47
N LEU A 125 1.25 -21.97 0.40
CA LEU A 125 0.31 -21.53 1.44
C LEU A 125 -0.94 -20.92 0.81
N SER A 126 -2.11 -21.27 1.34
CA SER A 126 -3.39 -20.82 0.81
C SER A 126 -4.33 -20.37 1.92
N ALA A 127 -5.15 -19.36 1.61
CA ALA A 127 -6.23 -18.87 2.46
C ALA A 127 -5.78 -18.52 3.90
N VAL A 128 -4.59 -17.92 4.05
CA VAL A 128 -4.16 -17.30 5.30
C VAL A 128 -4.83 -15.94 5.41
N ALA A 129 -5.42 -15.63 6.56
CA ALA A 129 -6.11 -14.37 6.79
C ALA A 129 -5.61 -13.64 8.04
N PHE A 130 -5.47 -12.31 7.92
CA PHE A 130 -5.22 -11.37 9.02
C PHE A 130 -6.34 -10.36 9.06
N GLU A 131 -7.04 -10.27 10.19
CA GLU A 131 -8.27 -9.49 10.26
C GLU A 131 -8.42 -8.72 11.58
N ASN A 132 -8.76 -7.44 11.48
CA ASN A 132 -9.30 -6.64 12.59
C ASN A 132 -8.42 -6.53 13.83
N PHE A 133 -7.12 -6.25 13.69
CA PHE A 133 -6.23 -5.89 14.80
C PHE A 133 -5.18 -4.86 14.40
N CYS A 134 -4.46 -4.31 15.37
CA CYS A 134 -3.45 -3.29 15.16
C CYS A 134 -2.04 -3.85 15.25
N LEU A 135 -1.16 -3.41 14.36
CA LEU A 135 0.29 -3.55 14.47
C LEU A 135 0.92 -2.16 14.61
N ASP A 136 1.60 -1.95 15.72
CA ASP A 136 2.25 -0.69 16.08
C ASP A 136 3.75 -0.89 16.17
N GLY A 137 4.50 -0.21 15.30
CA GLY A 137 5.96 -0.24 15.32
C GLY A 137 6.61 0.52 16.49
N VAL A 138 5.81 1.19 17.30
CA VAL A 138 6.17 1.83 18.60
C VAL A 138 7.08 3.04 18.51
N SER A 139 7.65 3.36 17.37
CA SER A 139 8.54 4.52 17.26
C SER A 139 8.05 5.48 16.19
N PHE A 140 7.56 6.62 16.62
CA PHE A 140 7.30 7.73 15.72
C PHE A 140 8.41 8.78 15.81
N GLY A 141 8.96 9.14 14.68
CA GLY A 141 9.92 10.22 14.58
C GLY A 141 9.58 11.17 13.44
N SER A 142 9.86 12.46 13.65
CA SER A 142 9.56 13.50 12.69
C SER A 142 10.50 13.58 11.49
N ASN A 143 11.57 12.78 11.46
CA ASN A 143 12.55 12.81 10.39
C ASN A 143 12.47 11.54 9.53
N GLN A 144 13.02 11.59 8.31
CA GLN A 144 12.98 10.47 7.36
C GLN A 144 13.60 9.17 7.91
N ASN A 145 14.59 9.26 8.79
CA ASN A 145 15.24 8.09 9.37
C ASN A 145 14.34 7.30 10.32
N SER A 146 13.32 7.95 10.87
CA SER A 146 12.35 7.28 11.76
C SER A 146 11.53 6.22 11.05
N TYR A 147 11.38 6.35 9.74
CA TYR A 147 10.68 5.36 8.91
C TYR A 147 11.59 4.17 8.52
N ARG A 148 12.88 4.21 8.86
CA ARG A 148 13.87 3.15 8.60
C ARG A 148 14.21 2.43 9.89
N ASN A 149 13.21 1.79 10.50
CA ASN A 149 13.36 1.13 11.79
C ASN A 149 13.53 -0.40 11.69
N GLY A 150 13.59 -0.95 10.49
CA GLY A 150 13.76 -2.39 10.24
C GLY A 150 12.51 -3.22 10.51
N LYS A 151 11.40 -2.61 10.96
CA LYS A 151 10.20 -3.35 11.36
C LYS A 151 9.29 -3.64 10.18
N VAL A 152 8.85 -4.89 10.07
CA VAL A 152 7.91 -5.36 9.06
C VAL A 152 6.66 -5.90 9.78
N GLY A 153 5.49 -5.43 9.37
CA GLY A 153 4.23 -5.90 9.94
C GLY A 153 3.92 -7.34 9.53
N ILE A 154 3.52 -7.55 8.29
CA ILE A 154 3.23 -8.88 7.75
C ILE A 154 4.07 -9.12 6.51
N ARG A 155 4.89 -10.17 6.55
CA ARG A 155 5.68 -10.61 5.41
C ARG A 155 5.23 -11.95 4.90
N PHE A 156 4.79 -12.00 3.64
CA PHE A 156 4.69 -13.23 2.89
C PHE A 156 6.02 -13.46 2.17
N ALA A 157 6.80 -14.40 2.65
CA ALA A 157 8.17 -14.64 2.17
C ALA A 157 8.24 -15.68 1.04
N THR A 158 7.13 -16.33 0.73
CA THR A 158 6.99 -17.31 -0.35
C THR A 158 5.68 -17.09 -1.09
N ASP A 159 5.58 -17.63 -2.29
CA ASP A 159 4.35 -17.60 -3.08
C ASP A 159 3.16 -18.12 -2.28
N ASN A 160 2.03 -17.45 -2.43
CA ASN A 160 0.83 -17.73 -1.67
C ASN A 160 -0.42 -17.57 -2.54
N ASP A 161 -1.55 -18.09 -2.05
CA ASP A 161 -2.80 -18.13 -2.78
C ASP A 161 -3.98 -17.72 -1.88
N SER A 162 -4.85 -16.89 -2.42
CA SER A 162 -6.12 -16.50 -1.79
C SER A 162 -5.97 -15.95 -0.37
N ALA A 163 -4.83 -15.31 -0.07
CA ALA A 163 -4.60 -14.67 1.22
C ALA A 163 -5.49 -13.42 1.38
N ARG A 164 -5.79 -13.06 2.62
CA ARG A 164 -6.65 -11.92 2.96
C ARG A 164 -6.04 -11.09 4.07
N ILE A 165 -6.04 -9.77 3.90
CA ILE A 165 -5.59 -8.80 4.90
C ILE A 165 -6.67 -7.73 4.97
N ARG A 166 -7.50 -7.75 6.01
CA ARG A 166 -8.71 -6.93 6.09
C ARG A 166 -8.90 -6.27 7.44
N GLY A 167 -9.34 -5.01 7.42
CA GLY A 167 -9.69 -4.29 8.65
C GLY A 167 -8.51 -4.13 9.62
N MET A 168 -7.29 -4.16 9.11
CA MET A 168 -6.06 -4.00 9.91
C MET A 168 -5.76 -2.53 10.14
N GLY A 169 -5.20 -2.22 11.31
CA GLY A 169 -4.51 -0.96 11.55
C GLY A 169 -3.00 -1.20 11.62
N MET A 170 -2.20 -0.42 10.87
CA MET A 170 -0.74 -0.55 10.89
C MET A 170 -0.09 0.82 10.91
N VAL A 171 0.81 1.05 11.87
CA VAL A 171 1.52 2.31 11.98
C VAL A 171 2.97 2.10 12.40
N TYR A 172 3.85 3.04 12.02
CA TYR A 172 5.25 3.13 12.44
C TYR A 172 6.12 1.92 12.09
N LEU A 173 5.77 1.23 11.03
CA LEU A 173 6.55 0.12 10.47
C LEU A 173 7.36 0.63 9.26
N GLU A 174 8.56 0.09 9.04
CA GLU A 174 9.28 0.41 7.80
C GLU A 174 8.54 -0.16 6.58
N GLN A 175 8.01 -1.37 6.70
CA GLN A 175 7.11 -1.97 5.73
C GLN A 175 5.90 -2.53 6.46
N ALA A 176 4.71 -2.01 6.18
CA ALA A 176 3.51 -2.58 6.78
C ALA A 176 3.21 -3.97 6.20
N LEU A 177 3.17 -4.08 4.87
CA LEU A 177 2.99 -5.33 4.13
C LEU A 177 4.13 -5.51 3.13
N SER A 178 4.77 -6.69 3.18
CA SER A 178 5.81 -7.12 2.22
C SER A 178 5.41 -8.48 1.68
N ILE A 179 5.06 -8.58 0.39
CA ILE A 179 4.36 -9.73 -0.15
C ILE A 179 5.06 -10.25 -1.40
N GLN A 180 5.49 -11.52 -1.34
CA GLN A 180 6.13 -12.23 -2.43
C GLN A 180 5.09 -13.09 -3.18
N GLY A 181 5.01 -12.97 -4.51
CA GLY A 181 4.30 -13.86 -5.42
C GLY A 181 2.85 -14.18 -5.05
N PRO A 182 1.98 -13.19 -4.76
CA PRO A 182 0.60 -13.50 -4.39
C PRO A 182 -0.25 -13.84 -5.62
N ASP A 183 -1.15 -14.79 -5.44
CA ASP A 183 -2.24 -15.12 -6.36
C ASP A 183 -3.58 -14.91 -5.66
N ALA A 184 -4.50 -14.17 -6.30
CA ALA A 184 -5.82 -13.85 -5.75
C ALA A 184 -5.80 -13.25 -4.32
N LEU A 185 -4.79 -12.45 -4.00
CA LEU A 185 -4.68 -11.76 -2.72
C LEU A 185 -5.74 -10.65 -2.61
N ASP A 186 -6.32 -10.48 -1.43
CA ASP A 186 -7.22 -9.38 -1.11
C ASP A 186 -6.67 -8.55 0.08
N VAL A 187 -6.36 -7.28 -0.19
CA VAL A 187 -5.96 -6.29 0.81
C VAL A 187 -7.03 -5.20 0.84
N SER A 188 -7.91 -5.24 1.84
CA SER A 188 -9.08 -4.35 1.83
C SER A 188 -9.50 -3.80 3.19
N GLY A 189 -10.00 -2.55 3.20
CA GLY A 189 -10.54 -1.92 4.39
C GLY A 189 -9.51 -1.66 5.49
N ASN A 190 -8.24 -1.52 5.16
CA ASN A 190 -7.16 -1.32 6.13
C ASN A 190 -6.88 0.18 6.35
N PHE A 191 -6.39 0.51 7.53
CA PHE A 191 -5.81 1.80 7.88
C PHE A 191 -4.30 1.63 8.08
N ILE A 192 -3.51 2.04 7.10
CA ILE A 192 -2.04 1.92 7.13
C ILE A 192 -1.45 3.32 6.97
N ALA A 193 -0.85 3.85 8.02
CA ALA A 193 -0.35 5.21 8.03
C ALA A 193 0.98 5.33 8.76
N GLU A 194 1.74 6.36 8.42
CA GLU A 194 3.04 6.66 9.02
C GLU A 194 4.00 5.44 8.99
N CYS A 195 3.91 4.66 7.92
CA CYS A 195 4.84 3.57 7.61
C CYS A 195 5.83 4.01 6.53
N GLY A 196 7.00 3.40 6.47
CA GLY A 196 7.96 3.65 5.37
C GLY A 196 7.32 3.31 4.02
N SER A 197 6.79 2.09 3.88
CA SER A 197 5.92 1.68 2.77
C SER A 197 4.67 0.97 3.30
N CYS A 198 3.52 1.17 2.63
CA CYS A 198 2.29 0.52 3.09
C CYS A 198 2.11 -0.87 2.49
N ILE A 199 2.02 -1.00 1.18
CA ILE A 199 1.81 -2.27 0.48
C ILE A 199 2.92 -2.45 -0.56
N PHE A 200 3.74 -3.48 -0.37
CA PHE A 200 4.89 -3.76 -1.22
C PHE A 200 4.81 -5.19 -1.77
N ILE A 201 4.57 -5.33 -3.08
CA ILE A 201 4.36 -6.61 -3.77
C ILE A 201 5.47 -6.84 -4.77
N VAL A 202 6.15 -7.97 -4.65
CA VAL A 202 7.25 -8.38 -5.54
C VAL A 202 7.10 -9.84 -5.99
N GLY A 203 7.90 -10.25 -6.95
CA GLY A 203 7.93 -11.64 -7.42
C GLY A 203 6.76 -12.06 -8.30
N GLY A 204 6.03 -11.10 -8.83
CA GLY A 204 4.88 -11.34 -9.69
C GLY A 204 3.59 -11.64 -8.92
N SER A 205 2.54 -10.91 -9.24
CA SER A 205 1.21 -11.04 -8.63
C SER A 205 0.20 -11.34 -9.72
N GLN A 206 -0.83 -12.13 -9.38
CA GLN A 206 -1.96 -12.35 -10.26
C GLN A 206 -3.27 -12.08 -9.53
N ALA A 207 -4.22 -11.44 -10.22
CA ALA A 207 -5.59 -11.22 -9.75
C ALA A 207 -5.67 -10.61 -8.31
N THR A 208 -4.70 -9.81 -7.92
CA THR A 208 -4.65 -9.17 -6.60
C THR A 208 -5.58 -7.97 -6.55
N ARG A 209 -6.35 -7.87 -5.49
CA ARG A 209 -7.24 -6.75 -5.18
C ARG A 209 -6.68 -5.92 -4.02
N ILE A 210 -6.54 -4.60 -4.23
CA ILE A 210 -6.19 -3.61 -3.20
C ILE A 210 -7.30 -2.57 -3.19
N ALA A 211 -8.18 -2.61 -2.19
CA ALA A 211 -9.40 -1.80 -2.25
C ALA A 211 -9.84 -1.24 -0.90
N ASP A 212 -10.47 -0.06 -0.96
CA ASP A 212 -11.14 0.55 0.19
C ASP A 212 -10.19 0.80 1.39
N ASN A 213 -8.89 0.99 1.13
CA ASN A 213 -7.90 1.24 2.15
C ASN A 213 -7.66 2.75 2.36
N HIS A 214 -7.28 3.11 3.58
CA HIS A 214 -6.68 4.39 3.91
C HIS A 214 -5.17 4.20 4.04
N LEU A 215 -4.40 4.78 3.12
CA LEU A 215 -2.96 4.56 3.03
C LEU A 215 -2.18 5.86 3.14
N GLY A 216 -1.11 5.86 3.92
CA GLY A 216 -0.21 6.99 4.05
C GLY A 216 1.22 6.55 4.32
N ALA A 217 2.01 6.35 3.26
CA ALA A 217 3.42 6.04 3.37
C ALA A 217 4.23 7.25 3.85
N GLY A 218 5.36 7.00 4.48
CA GLY A 218 6.38 8.01 4.78
C GLY A 218 7.18 8.43 3.53
N PRO A 219 8.01 9.47 3.65
CA PRO A 219 8.71 10.06 2.50
C PRO A 219 9.82 9.19 1.90
N ILE A 220 10.03 7.99 2.40
CA ILE A 220 11.08 7.06 1.94
C ILE A 220 10.55 5.90 1.10
N GLY A 221 9.23 5.77 0.92
CA GLY A 221 8.63 4.62 0.26
C GLY A 221 7.32 4.94 -0.44
N PHE A 222 6.56 3.91 -0.72
CA PHE A 222 5.37 3.93 -1.56
C PHE A 222 4.11 3.57 -0.75
N SER A 223 2.98 4.19 -1.09
CA SER A 223 1.71 3.70 -0.53
C SER A 223 1.33 2.36 -1.14
N ILE A 224 1.49 2.19 -2.45
CA ILE A 224 1.35 0.91 -3.13
C ILE A 224 2.52 0.77 -4.12
N PHE A 225 3.31 -0.28 -3.97
CA PHE A 225 4.31 -0.71 -4.94
C PHE A 225 4.00 -2.13 -5.40
N ALA A 226 4.03 -2.37 -6.71
CA ALA A 226 3.89 -3.71 -7.26
C ALA A 226 4.81 -3.91 -8.47
N GLU A 227 5.53 -5.03 -8.46
CA GLU A 227 6.48 -5.40 -9.54
C GLU A 227 6.05 -6.70 -10.22
N ASN A 228 6.20 -6.76 -11.56
CA ASN A 228 5.93 -7.94 -12.39
C ASN A 228 4.51 -8.50 -12.21
N SER A 229 3.53 -7.65 -11.97
CA SER A 229 2.16 -8.04 -11.64
C SER A 229 1.25 -8.09 -12.87
N ASN A 230 0.24 -8.96 -12.83
CA ASN A 230 -0.76 -9.10 -13.88
C ASN A 230 -2.17 -9.01 -13.30
N GLY A 231 -2.95 -8.04 -13.80
CA GLY A 231 -4.37 -7.93 -13.45
C GLY A 231 -4.62 -7.43 -12.04
N LEU A 232 -3.83 -6.46 -11.54
CA LEU A 232 -4.12 -5.79 -10.27
C LEU A 232 -5.41 -4.97 -10.37
N LEU A 233 -6.24 -5.05 -9.34
CA LEU A 233 -7.36 -4.14 -9.14
C LEU A 233 -7.07 -3.23 -7.95
N ILE A 234 -6.77 -1.96 -8.21
CA ILE A 234 -6.49 -0.93 -7.21
C ILE A 234 -7.64 0.08 -7.24
N THR A 235 -8.57 -0.01 -6.29
CA THR A 235 -9.83 0.75 -6.38
C THR A 235 -10.36 1.21 -5.02
N GLY A 236 -11.00 2.38 -5.00
CA GLY A 236 -11.66 2.88 -3.79
C GLY A 236 -10.72 3.28 -2.65
N ASN A 237 -9.42 3.38 -2.91
CA ASN A 237 -8.47 3.73 -1.86
C ASN A 237 -8.42 5.25 -1.65
N ASN A 238 -8.27 5.65 -0.39
CA ASN A 238 -7.93 7.01 0.01
C ASN A 238 -6.46 7.06 0.39
N ILE A 239 -5.63 7.65 -0.47
CA ILE A 239 -4.19 7.69 -0.30
C ILE A 239 -3.76 9.09 0.12
N PHE A 240 -3.15 9.17 1.31
CA PHE A 240 -2.65 10.42 1.89
C PHE A 240 -1.28 10.79 1.30
N PRO A 241 -0.94 12.10 1.30
CA PRO A 241 0.35 12.53 0.79
C PRO A 241 1.47 12.12 1.75
N ARG A 242 2.64 11.93 1.27
CA ARG A 242 3.98 11.83 1.85
C ARG A 242 4.82 10.72 1.23
N GLY A 243 4.22 9.67 0.67
CA GLY A 243 4.96 8.65 -0.07
C GLY A 243 5.63 9.24 -1.32
N ILE A 244 6.67 8.59 -1.81
CA ILE A 244 7.35 8.96 -3.05
C ILE A 244 6.35 8.93 -4.21
N ASP A 245 5.59 7.83 -4.32
CA ASP A 245 4.42 7.70 -5.17
C ASP A 245 3.24 7.14 -4.36
N SER A 246 2.04 7.52 -4.74
CA SER A 246 0.83 6.88 -4.22
C SER A 246 0.68 5.47 -4.77
N VAL A 247 0.91 5.28 -6.08
CA VAL A 247 0.92 3.98 -6.74
C VAL A 247 2.12 3.90 -7.69
N HIS A 248 2.96 2.91 -7.49
CA HIS A 248 4.11 2.64 -8.35
C HIS A 248 4.02 1.21 -8.88
N LEU A 249 3.79 1.06 -10.17
CA LEU A 249 3.81 -0.23 -10.85
C LEU A 249 5.07 -0.36 -11.70
N LYS A 250 5.76 -1.49 -11.55
CA LYS A 250 6.96 -1.79 -12.32
C LYS A 250 6.77 -3.07 -13.13
N ASN A 251 7.02 -3.02 -14.45
CA ASN A 251 6.86 -4.17 -15.35
C ASN A 251 5.51 -4.88 -15.16
N SER A 252 4.43 -4.14 -14.92
CA SER A 252 3.12 -4.70 -14.58
C SER A 252 2.13 -4.49 -15.71
N ILE A 253 1.25 -5.47 -15.91
CA ILE A 253 0.36 -5.50 -17.06
C ILE A 253 -1.11 -5.68 -16.66
N ARG A 254 -2.02 -5.15 -17.50
CA ARG A 254 -3.48 -5.32 -17.40
C ARG A 254 -4.05 -4.96 -16.04
N SER A 255 -3.44 -4.00 -15.36
CA SER A 255 -3.90 -3.53 -14.06
C SER A 255 -4.93 -2.41 -14.23
N ASN A 256 -5.87 -2.33 -13.29
CA ASN A 256 -6.88 -1.28 -13.23
C ASN A 256 -6.68 -0.46 -11.95
N ILE A 257 -6.37 0.83 -12.13
CA ILE A 257 -6.23 1.82 -11.06
C ILE A 257 -7.40 2.79 -11.20
N SER A 258 -8.46 2.61 -10.40
CA SER A 258 -9.68 3.38 -10.62
C SER A 258 -10.39 3.77 -9.32
N ALA A 259 -11.15 4.87 -9.38
CA ALA A 259 -11.98 5.35 -8.28
C ALA A 259 -11.21 5.59 -6.97
N ASN A 260 -9.93 5.92 -7.05
CA ASN A 260 -9.12 6.28 -5.89
C ASN A 260 -9.08 7.79 -5.69
N ARG A 261 -8.98 8.22 -4.43
CA ARG A 261 -8.57 9.57 -4.07
C ARG A 261 -7.09 9.56 -3.74
N LEU A 262 -6.32 10.31 -4.49
CA LEU A 262 -4.86 10.30 -4.44
C LEU A 262 -4.37 11.69 -4.09
N GLN A 263 -3.62 11.80 -3.01
CA GLN A 263 -2.91 13.02 -2.64
C GLN A 263 -1.40 12.78 -2.72
N SER A 264 -0.64 13.78 -3.12
CA SER A 264 0.83 13.71 -3.15
C SER A 264 1.46 15.06 -2.83
N PHE A 265 2.55 15.04 -2.08
CA PHE A 265 3.47 16.19 -1.93
C PHE A 265 4.60 16.14 -2.95
N TYR A 266 4.88 14.97 -3.48
CA TYR A 266 5.91 14.75 -4.47
C TYR A 266 5.37 14.98 -5.88
N PRO A 267 6.26 15.18 -6.84
CA PRO A 267 5.86 15.37 -8.23
C PRO A 267 4.98 14.23 -8.78
N GLY A 268 5.41 12.99 -8.59
CA GLY A 268 4.67 11.81 -9.05
C GLY A 268 3.55 11.41 -8.10
N THR A 269 2.49 10.86 -8.65
CA THR A 269 1.39 10.26 -7.88
C THR A 269 1.13 8.83 -8.34
N ILE A 270 1.08 8.61 -9.65
CA ILE A 270 1.07 7.28 -10.24
C ILE A 270 2.25 7.17 -11.21
N THR A 271 3.09 6.17 -10.98
CA THR A 271 4.21 5.86 -11.87
C THR A 271 4.08 4.44 -12.42
N LEU A 272 4.09 4.33 -13.74
CA LEU A 272 4.30 3.08 -14.46
C LEU A 272 5.75 3.05 -14.94
N GLU A 273 6.58 2.18 -14.35
CA GLU A 273 8.02 2.06 -14.63
C GLU A 273 8.31 0.80 -15.46
N GLY A 274 9.25 0.92 -16.38
CA GLY A 274 9.74 -0.21 -17.17
C GLY A 274 8.73 -0.65 -18.24
N ASP A 275 8.49 -1.94 -18.36
CA ASP A 275 7.64 -2.53 -19.41
C ASP A 275 6.19 -2.71 -18.91
N CYS A 276 5.52 -1.60 -18.59
CA CYS A 276 4.12 -1.61 -18.17
C CYS A 276 3.18 -1.59 -19.38
N LYS A 277 2.26 -2.60 -19.48
CA LYS A 277 1.40 -2.74 -20.66
C LYS A 277 -0.07 -2.88 -20.34
N GLU A 278 -0.90 -2.29 -21.18
CA GLU A 278 -2.35 -2.49 -21.17
C GLU A 278 -2.98 -2.15 -19.79
N ASN A 279 -2.41 -1.19 -19.05
CA ASN A 279 -2.97 -0.75 -17.78
C ASN A 279 -4.00 0.35 -17.99
N LEU A 280 -5.03 0.37 -17.16
CA LEU A 280 -6.08 1.39 -17.13
C LEU A 280 -5.96 2.26 -15.88
N ILE A 281 -5.84 3.57 -16.06
CA ILE A 281 -5.90 4.57 -14.99
C ILE A 281 -7.13 5.44 -15.25
N SER A 282 -8.20 5.24 -14.45
CA SER A 282 -9.47 5.89 -14.75
C SER A 282 -10.26 6.31 -13.53
N SER A 283 -11.04 7.38 -13.68
CA SER A 283 -11.99 7.81 -12.65
C SER A 283 -11.37 8.08 -11.28
N ASN A 284 -10.09 8.45 -11.23
CA ASN A 284 -9.42 8.83 -10.00
C ASN A 284 -9.54 10.33 -9.77
N VAL A 285 -9.52 10.73 -8.50
CA VAL A 285 -9.41 12.12 -8.08
C VAL A 285 -8.00 12.34 -7.54
N PHE A 286 -7.23 13.18 -8.24
CA PHE A 286 -5.91 13.61 -7.82
C PHE A 286 -6.03 14.98 -7.18
N ASP A 287 -5.55 15.11 -5.97
CA ASP A 287 -5.54 16.35 -5.23
C ASP A 287 -4.12 16.66 -4.76
N ARG A 288 -3.59 17.73 -5.27
CA ARG A 288 -2.36 18.31 -4.81
C ARG A 288 -2.64 19.73 -4.32
N GLY A 289 -3.36 19.81 -3.23
CA GLY A 289 -3.55 21.03 -2.47
C GLY A 289 -2.39 21.26 -1.52
N VAL A 290 -1.68 22.33 -1.68
CA VAL A 290 -0.55 22.68 -0.82
C VAL A 290 -1.01 23.25 0.52
N GLU A 291 -2.23 23.72 0.58
CA GLU A 291 -2.76 24.49 1.72
C GLU A 291 -2.80 23.69 3.02
N THR A 292 -2.83 22.37 2.95
CA THR A 292 -3.09 21.54 4.13
C THR A 292 -1.85 20.88 4.70
N TYR A 293 -0.74 20.74 3.94
CA TYR A 293 0.31 19.79 4.32
C TYR A 293 1.76 20.27 4.16
N GLY A 294 1.98 21.57 3.91
CA GLY A 294 3.32 22.14 3.84
C GLY A 294 3.86 22.34 2.43
N PRO A 295 5.10 22.80 2.31
CA PRO A 295 5.66 23.21 1.05
C PRO A 295 5.70 22.08 0.02
N PHE A 296 5.62 22.46 -1.24
CA PHE A 296 5.96 21.60 -2.36
C PHE A 296 7.35 21.00 -2.11
N ILE A 297 7.39 19.78 -1.72
CA ILE A 297 8.63 19.03 -1.60
C ILE A 297 9.02 18.70 -3.04
N GLY A 298 9.81 19.65 -3.60
CA GLY A 298 10.17 19.58 -5.00
C GLY A 298 11.18 18.50 -5.27
N VAL A 299 11.42 18.39 -6.50
CA VAL A 299 12.52 17.78 -7.18
C VAL A 299 13.82 17.99 -6.38
N GLY A 300 14.49 16.94 -6.07
CA GLY A 300 15.71 16.96 -5.25
C GLY A 300 15.90 15.69 -4.44
N ASN A 301 14.87 14.86 -4.35
CA ASN A 301 14.93 13.57 -3.68
C ASN A 301 15.26 12.41 -4.64
N GLY A 302 16.02 12.70 -5.72
CA GLY A 302 16.35 11.70 -6.74
C GLY A 302 15.26 11.42 -7.76
N LEU A 303 14.22 12.26 -7.77
CA LEU A 303 13.20 12.23 -8.82
C LEU A 303 13.64 13.07 -10.01
N ASP A 304 13.28 12.64 -11.20
CA ASP A 304 13.55 13.37 -12.44
C ASP A 304 13.03 14.80 -12.37
N ASP A 305 13.80 15.74 -12.85
CA ASP A 305 13.39 17.14 -13.01
C ASP A 305 12.19 17.26 -13.94
N ASP A 306 12.04 16.33 -14.86
CA ASP A 306 10.95 16.19 -15.79
C ASP A 306 10.00 15.07 -15.36
N PHE A 307 8.93 15.39 -14.66
CA PHE A 307 7.97 14.43 -14.14
C PHE A 307 6.55 14.62 -14.71
N GLY A 308 5.73 13.59 -14.53
CA GLY A 308 4.28 13.66 -14.63
C GLY A 308 3.61 13.33 -13.31
N VAL A 309 2.44 13.91 -13.02
CA VAL A 309 1.60 13.44 -11.91
C VAL A 309 1.20 11.99 -12.15
N VAL A 310 0.84 11.69 -13.38
CA VAL A 310 0.78 10.34 -13.92
C VAL A 310 1.89 10.20 -14.96
N GLN A 311 2.83 9.33 -14.67
CA GLN A 311 4.01 9.10 -15.51
C GLN A 311 4.00 7.66 -16.02
N ILE A 312 4.19 7.51 -17.34
CA ILE A 312 4.10 6.22 -18.03
C ILE A 312 5.39 5.89 -18.76
N ASN A 313 5.88 4.68 -18.54
CA ASN A 313 6.73 3.92 -19.45
C ASN A 313 5.99 2.64 -19.85
N GLY A 314 5.94 2.33 -21.14
CA GLY A 314 5.34 1.11 -21.66
C GLY A 314 4.20 1.35 -22.64
N ASP A 315 3.56 0.27 -23.08
CA ASP A 315 2.72 0.26 -24.28
C ASP A 315 1.23 0.06 -23.96
N GLY A 316 0.37 0.65 -24.77
CA GLY A 316 -1.07 0.38 -24.76
C GLY A 316 -1.78 0.78 -23.46
N ASN A 317 -1.19 1.66 -22.65
CA ASN A 317 -1.81 2.11 -21.41
C ASN A 317 -2.87 3.18 -21.69
N THR A 318 -3.94 3.19 -20.90
CA THR A 318 -5.05 4.14 -21.04
C THR A 318 -5.19 4.99 -19.79
N ILE A 319 -5.22 6.33 -19.95
CA ILE A 319 -5.50 7.29 -18.89
C ILE A 319 -6.76 8.05 -19.26
N THR A 320 -7.87 7.86 -18.56
CA THR A 320 -9.14 8.43 -18.94
C THR A 320 -10.05 8.79 -17.77
N ALA A 321 -10.90 9.79 -17.97
CA ALA A 321 -11.95 10.17 -17.02
C ALA A 321 -11.44 10.49 -15.60
N ASN A 322 -10.19 10.95 -15.46
CA ASN A 322 -9.64 11.36 -14.17
C ASN A 322 -9.90 12.86 -13.93
N HIS A 323 -10.06 13.23 -12.67
CA HIS A 323 -10.09 14.61 -12.21
C HIS A 323 -8.79 14.94 -11.50
N VAL A 324 -8.06 15.92 -12.02
CA VAL A 324 -6.73 16.30 -11.49
C VAL A 324 -6.75 17.76 -11.07
N THR A 325 -6.57 18.02 -9.78
CA THR A 325 -6.33 19.36 -9.26
C THR A 325 -4.87 19.46 -8.82
N MET A 326 -4.10 20.33 -9.50
CA MET A 326 -2.71 20.61 -9.19
C MET A 326 -2.47 22.11 -9.17
N VAL A 327 -2.65 22.73 -8.02
CA VAL A 327 -2.45 24.15 -7.84
C VAL A 327 -1.32 24.38 -6.83
N ILE A 328 -0.30 25.14 -7.25
CA ILE A 328 0.75 25.66 -6.33
C ILE A 328 0.35 27.05 -5.87
N PRO A 329 0.43 27.34 -4.55
CA PRO A 329 0.27 28.71 -4.05
C PRO A 329 1.27 29.68 -4.71
N PRO A 330 0.89 30.96 -4.89
CA PRO A 330 1.73 31.96 -5.57
C PRO A 330 3.09 32.21 -4.89
N ASP A 331 3.20 31.93 -3.59
CA ASP A 331 4.40 32.09 -2.79
C ASP A 331 5.38 30.92 -2.88
N GLN A 332 4.98 29.83 -3.55
CA GLN A 332 5.85 28.67 -3.74
C GLN A 332 6.49 28.68 -5.13
N VAL A 333 7.79 28.81 -5.13
CA VAL A 333 8.57 28.90 -6.36
C VAL A 333 8.84 27.50 -6.90
N LYS A 334 8.45 27.29 -8.14
CA LYS A 334 8.83 26.11 -8.92
C LYS A 334 10.35 26.13 -9.18
N PRO A 335 11.09 25.04 -8.99
CA PRO A 335 12.50 24.97 -9.34
C PRO A 335 12.74 25.35 -10.82
N ALA A 336 13.78 26.13 -11.08
CA ALA A 336 14.13 26.55 -12.40
C ALA A 336 14.55 25.32 -13.26
N GLY A 337 14.09 25.28 -14.51
CA GLY A 337 14.45 24.20 -15.45
C GLY A 337 13.53 22.96 -15.40
N VAL A 338 12.67 22.85 -14.41
CA VAL A 338 11.71 21.75 -14.32
C VAL A 338 10.55 21.98 -15.29
N ILE A 339 10.25 20.98 -16.12
CA ILE A 339 9.10 20.97 -17.05
C ILE A 339 8.10 19.91 -16.55
N PRO A 340 7.28 20.23 -15.55
CA PRO A 340 6.29 19.28 -15.08
C PRO A 340 5.16 19.14 -16.08
N ALA A 341 4.53 17.96 -16.05
CA ALA A 341 3.29 17.70 -16.77
C ALA A 341 2.25 17.09 -15.82
N VAL A 342 0.98 17.16 -16.18
CA VAL A 342 -0.03 16.37 -15.48
C VAL A 342 0.09 14.92 -15.93
N PHE A 343 0.08 14.70 -17.23
CA PHE A 343 0.25 13.38 -17.82
C PHE A 343 1.52 13.36 -18.68
N ARG A 344 2.41 12.45 -18.39
CA ARG A 344 3.66 12.30 -19.16
C ARG A 344 3.87 10.87 -19.61
N VAL A 345 4.04 10.66 -20.89
CA VAL A 345 4.50 9.40 -21.47
C VAL A 345 5.98 9.57 -21.81
N LYS A 346 6.86 8.94 -21.04
CA LYS A 346 8.32 9.03 -21.26
C LYS A 346 8.78 8.13 -22.40
N ASN A 347 8.16 6.96 -22.52
CA ASN A 347 8.49 5.99 -23.56
C ASN A 347 7.32 5.04 -23.75
N GLY A 348 7.17 4.50 -24.96
CA GLY A 348 6.19 3.45 -25.27
C GLY A 348 5.33 3.73 -26.48
N ASP A 349 4.55 2.73 -26.85
CA ASP A 349 3.72 2.71 -28.05
C ASP A 349 2.23 2.64 -27.72
N GLN A 350 1.38 3.23 -28.57
CA GLN A 350 -0.08 3.10 -28.52
C GLN A 350 -0.75 3.45 -27.19
N ASN A 351 -0.20 4.41 -26.43
CA ASN A 351 -0.85 4.89 -25.22
C ASN A 351 -1.99 5.87 -25.54
N LEU A 352 -3.07 5.84 -24.75
CA LEU A 352 -4.22 6.72 -24.88
C LEU A 352 -4.39 7.61 -23.66
N ILE A 353 -4.44 8.92 -23.86
CA ILE A 353 -4.78 9.90 -22.83
C ILE A 353 -6.03 10.65 -23.30
N GLY A 354 -7.17 10.44 -22.64
CA GLY A 354 -8.42 11.04 -23.13
C GLY A 354 -9.45 11.33 -22.04
N ALA A 355 -10.27 12.35 -22.30
CA ALA A 355 -11.41 12.73 -21.45
C ALA A 355 -11.06 12.94 -19.95
N ASN A 356 -9.88 13.51 -19.68
CA ASN A 356 -9.49 13.88 -18.31
C ASN A 356 -9.80 15.36 -18.06
N HIS A 357 -10.24 15.69 -16.84
CA HIS A 357 -10.41 17.07 -16.41
C HIS A 357 -9.22 17.51 -15.56
N THR A 358 -8.56 18.62 -15.94
CA THR A 358 -7.38 19.11 -15.25
C THR A 358 -7.53 20.58 -14.84
N ILE A 359 -7.17 20.86 -13.59
CA ILE A 359 -7.07 22.22 -13.04
C ILE A 359 -5.63 22.39 -12.54
N THR A 360 -4.84 23.22 -13.19
CA THR A 360 -3.43 23.40 -12.82
C THR A 360 -2.93 24.80 -13.16
N ASN A 361 -2.04 25.32 -12.30
CA ASN A 361 -1.22 26.51 -12.57
C ASN A 361 0.28 26.17 -12.69
N LEU A 362 0.61 24.87 -12.64
CA LEU A 362 1.98 24.36 -12.55
C LEU A 362 2.67 24.20 -13.89
N THR A 363 1.90 23.93 -14.93
CA THR A 363 2.43 23.40 -16.17
C THR A 363 2.11 24.29 -17.35
N VAL A 364 3.08 24.44 -18.23
CA VAL A 364 2.83 24.99 -19.58
C VAL A 364 2.13 23.95 -20.45
N HIS A 365 2.44 22.67 -20.23
CA HIS A 365 1.86 21.54 -20.97
C HIS A 365 1.15 20.58 -20.00
N THR A 366 -0.13 20.36 -20.21
CA THR A 366 -0.89 19.37 -19.43
C THR A 366 -0.47 17.94 -19.78
N VAL A 367 -0.22 17.70 -21.08
CA VAL A 367 0.22 16.41 -21.60
C VAL A 367 1.57 16.55 -22.30
N VAL A 368 2.51 15.70 -21.96
CA VAL A 368 3.81 15.59 -22.63
C VAL A 368 4.01 14.17 -23.12
N LEU A 369 4.26 14.05 -24.42
CA LEU A 369 4.69 12.80 -25.05
C LEU A 369 6.16 12.96 -25.46
N ASP A 370 7.06 12.34 -24.71
CA ASP A 370 8.50 12.43 -24.94
C ASP A 370 8.94 11.73 -26.25
N ALA A 371 10.17 11.97 -26.67
CA ALA A 371 10.69 11.50 -27.95
C ALA A 371 10.67 9.97 -28.13
N GLY A 372 10.68 9.20 -27.03
CA GLY A 372 10.55 7.73 -27.04
C GLY A 372 9.11 7.22 -27.24
N THR A 373 8.13 8.10 -27.35
CA THR A 373 6.71 7.75 -27.50
C THR A 373 6.33 7.66 -28.97
N THR A 374 5.66 6.57 -29.35
CA THR A 374 5.16 6.36 -30.69
C THR A 374 3.68 6.02 -30.72
N ASN A 375 2.97 6.33 -31.81
CA ASN A 375 1.57 6.00 -32.09
C ASN A 375 0.61 6.26 -30.91
N SER A 376 0.95 7.18 -30.01
CA SER A 376 0.14 7.51 -28.84
C SER A 376 -0.84 8.64 -29.17
N HIS A 377 -2.01 8.60 -28.54
CA HIS A 377 -3.10 9.51 -28.85
C HIS A 377 -3.50 10.33 -27.63
N VAL A 378 -3.74 11.62 -27.83
CA VAL A 378 -4.31 12.53 -26.84
C VAL A 378 -5.64 13.04 -27.34
N PHE A 379 -6.68 12.84 -26.56
CA PHE A 379 -8.04 13.21 -26.93
C PHE A 379 -8.71 13.91 -25.75
N ASP A 380 -9.10 15.17 -25.94
CA ASP A 380 -9.89 15.96 -24.99
C ASP A 380 -9.47 15.76 -23.50
N SER A 381 -8.23 16.08 -23.20
CA SER A 381 -7.66 15.86 -21.86
C SER A 381 -7.56 17.13 -21.04
N GLY A 382 -8.68 17.80 -20.83
CA GLY A 382 -8.84 18.94 -19.94
C GLY A 382 -9.04 20.28 -20.64
N THR A 383 -9.61 21.23 -19.90
CA THR A 383 -9.96 22.58 -20.40
C THR A 383 -8.74 23.41 -20.81
N ASP A 384 -7.61 23.22 -20.12
CA ASP A 384 -6.37 23.95 -20.34
C ASP A 384 -5.29 23.08 -20.97
N ALA A 385 -5.68 21.93 -21.52
CA ALA A 385 -4.74 20.95 -22.04
C ALA A 385 -3.93 21.54 -23.19
N GLN A 386 -2.67 21.78 -22.94
CA GLN A 386 -1.68 22.01 -23.96
C GLN A 386 -0.91 20.71 -24.19
N LEU A 387 -0.82 20.32 -25.44
CA LEU A 387 -0.13 19.12 -25.86
C LEU A 387 1.26 19.47 -26.38
N LEU A 388 2.28 18.83 -25.84
CA LEU A 388 3.59 18.72 -26.44
C LEU A 388 3.78 17.26 -26.90
N ALA A 389 3.81 17.03 -28.19
CA ALA A 389 3.94 15.70 -28.78
C ALA A 389 5.09 15.66 -29.78
N ASN A 390 5.70 14.50 -29.90
CA ASN A 390 6.63 14.23 -31.01
C ASN A 390 5.88 13.99 -32.34
N SER A 391 6.62 13.85 -33.44
CA SER A 391 6.05 13.74 -34.79
C SER A 391 5.26 12.47 -35.07
N SER A 392 5.41 11.41 -34.26
CA SER A 392 4.70 10.13 -34.42
C SER A 392 3.43 10.02 -33.56
N SER A 393 3.16 11.02 -32.73
CA SER A 393 1.99 11.07 -31.87
C SER A 393 1.14 12.30 -32.15
N TYR A 394 -0.16 12.23 -31.97
CA TYR A 394 -1.06 13.34 -32.24
C TYR A 394 -2.13 13.54 -31.16
N GLY A 395 -2.60 14.78 -31.12
CA GLY A 395 -3.72 15.18 -30.29
C GLY A 395 -4.90 15.62 -31.13
N PHE A 396 -6.08 15.20 -30.76
CA PHE A 396 -7.33 15.69 -31.37
C PHE A 396 -8.05 16.61 -30.37
N ARG A 397 -8.34 17.83 -30.80
CA ARG A 397 -9.26 18.72 -30.11
C ARG A 397 -10.44 18.98 -31.02
N PRO A 398 -11.68 18.81 -30.56
CA PRO A 398 -12.82 19.34 -31.29
C PRO A 398 -12.60 20.86 -31.42
N THR A 399 -12.70 21.38 -32.62
CA THR A 399 -12.79 22.82 -32.82
C THR A 399 -14.08 23.28 -32.15
N PRO A 400 -14.05 24.39 -31.37
CA PRO A 400 -15.26 24.91 -30.75
C PRO A 400 -16.29 25.30 -31.77
#